data_05dee7e7eb5cf02f980e2c0107b4cc89
#
_entry.id   05dee7e7eb5cf02f980e2c0107b4cc89
#
_cell.length_a   1.000
_cell.length_b   1.000
_cell.length_c   1.000
_cell.angle_alpha   90.00
_cell.angle_beta   90.00
_cell.angle_gamma   90.00
#
_symmetry.space_group_name_H-M   'P 1'
#
loop_
_entity.id
_entity.type
_entity.pdbx_description
1 polymer ?
#
loop_
_entity_poly.entity_id
_entity_poly.type
_entity_poly.pdbx_seq_one_letter_code
_entity_poly.pdbx_strand_id
1 'polypeptide(L)'
;MNILYCGDKPMQKGILLSSMSLIGNVEEPLNIYILTVDYSEKGVNYNPVDKAFAKYLERKLNKSDIGVNVFLVDVTRYFVEELPEANMQSRFTACCMLRLFADKTDIKERVLYLDTDVLCRKDFSDFYYQNMDGIEIAGVSDYYGRWLFGDGYINSGVMLMNMKVIRENGILEKCREQCIRKEMFMPDQTAINTFATRVNLCGRKFNDQRRLHDNTVFQHFTTTFRVFPVIRTVAVKPWEIDKMHNVLGLHEYDELLDSYNKEYEEYREVSRIPVFFSINEQYAPYLAVCLKSLAAHVAVDERYRIIVMCDNVKNITMILLRNVIKDYENIDIEFVDIRKKMYEYSESFVQTVTDRQENRLYSGKFTLTIYFRLFIAELFPELNKAVYIDSDTVINDDIAKLYSVDIGDAMFGAVRDTFAGKNTILAHYIENVVGIERNEYVNSGVLLMNLDKIRQAHLADRFLKLMAEYHFDSVAPDQDYINAMCAKEIYFLDKEWNVMPNKGGEYIVRPKLIHYNLFDKPWHYSEIPYEEYFWQYAAESGFYPLLIKQRKQYGDSERKADRENLKKLLARAENIADGDGVKFSDVVGSGSFAGDNILEEI
;
A
#
# COMPACT_ATOMS: atom_id res chain seq x y z
N MET A 1 5.56 10.00 -29.54
CA MET A 1 4.10 10.31 -29.42
C MET A 1 3.71 10.48 -27.96
N ASN A 2 2.61 11.20 -27.64
CA ASN A 2 2.10 11.36 -26.27
C ASN A 2 0.78 10.62 -26.12
N ILE A 3 0.71 9.72 -25.13
CA ILE A 3 -0.46 8.88 -24.84
C ILE A 3 -0.98 9.27 -23.46
N LEU A 4 -2.30 9.30 -23.27
CA LEU A 4 -2.94 9.61 -22.01
C LEU A 4 -3.87 8.48 -21.57
N TYR A 5 -3.65 7.98 -20.37
CA TYR A 5 -4.56 7.10 -19.65
C TYR A 5 -5.09 7.79 -18.40
N CYS A 6 -6.27 7.36 -17.95
CA CYS A 6 -6.85 7.77 -16.69
C CYS A 6 -7.26 6.53 -15.89
N GLY A 7 -7.03 6.53 -14.58
CA GLY A 7 -7.47 5.41 -13.76
C GLY A 7 -6.98 5.46 -12.31
N ASP A 8 -7.49 4.52 -11.56
CA ASP A 8 -7.07 4.17 -10.22
C ASP A 8 -6.29 2.84 -10.21
N LYS A 9 -5.91 2.36 -9.04
CA LYS A 9 -5.11 1.13 -8.87
C LYS A 9 -5.70 -0.09 -9.60
N PRO A 10 -7.02 -0.41 -9.55
CA PRO A 10 -7.63 -1.49 -10.33
C PRO A 10 -7.43 -1.40 -11.84
N MET A 11 -7.20 -0.21 -12.38
CA MET A 11 -7.00 0.01 -13.83
C MET A 11 -5.57 -0.29 -14.31
N GLN A 12 -4.61 -0.52 -13.41
CA GLN A 12 -3.21 -0.82 -13.75
C GLN A 12 -3.08 -1.99 -14.73
N LYS A 13 -3.88 -3.04 -14.56
CA LYS A 13 -3.93 -4.20 -15.48
C LYS A 13 -4.30 -3.80 -16.91
N GLY A 14 -5.27 -2.92 -17.06
CA GLY A 14 -5.67 -2.42 -18.37
C GLY A 14 -4.64 -1.48 -18.98
N ILE A 15 -4.04 -0.60 -18.18
CA ILE A 15 -2.96 0.30 -18.62
C ILE A 15 -1.76 -0.52 -19.12
N LEU A 16 -1.36 -1.57 -18.39
CA LEU A 16 -0.26 -2.45 -18.82
C LEU A 16 -0.57 -3.11 -20.16
N LEU A 17 -1.72 -3.78 -20.28
CA LEU A 17 -2.11 -4.50 -21.49
C LEU A 17 -2.25 -3.56 -22.69
N SER A 18 -2.95 -2.43 -22.52
CA SER A 18 -3.10 -1.43 -23.57
C SER A 18 -1.76 -0.86 -24.02
N SER A 19 -0.88 -0.51 -23.07
CA SER A 19 0.47 0.00 -23.38
C SER A 19 1.33 -1.04 -24.12
N MET A 20 1.29 -2.31 -23.71
CA MET A 20 1.99 -3.38 -24.41
C MET A 20 1.48 -3.54 -25.86
N SER A 21 0.19 -3.35 -26.11
CA SER A 21 -0.35 -3.41 -27.46
C SER A 21 0.13 -2.26 -28.36
N LEU A 22 0.51 -1.11 -27.79
CA LEU A 22 1.05 0.02 -28.56
C LEU A 22 2.47 -0.26 -29.06
N ILE A 23 3.31 -0.86 -28.22
CA ILE A 23 4.76 -1.04 -28.49
C ILE A 23 5.01 -1.82 -29.76
N GLY A 24 4.23 -2.85 -30.07
CA GLY A 24 4.34 -3.63 -31.29
C GLY A 24 3.87 -2.92 -32.57
N ASN A 25 3.30 -1.70 -32.45
CA ASN A 25 2.64 -1.01 -33.53
C ASN A 25 3.11 0.45 -33.70
N VAL A 26 4.26 0.80 -33.15
CA VAL A 26 4.87 2.14 -33.25
C VAL A 26 6.38 2.05 -33.32
N GLU A 27 7.01 2.92 -34.11
CA GLU A 27 8.47 2.99 -34.27
C GLU A 27 9.11 4.23 -33.59
N GLU A 28 8.30 5.03 -32.90
CA GLU A 28 8.71 6.29 -32.30
C GLU A 28 8.65 6.23 -30.77
N PRO A 29 9.44 7.07 -30.07
CA PRO A 29 9.38 7.21 -28.62
C PRO A 29 7.98 7.56 -28.12
N LEU A 30 7.57 6.94 -26.99
CA LEU A 30 6.28 7.19 -26.33
C LEU A 30 6.48 7.92 -25.00
N ASN A 31 5.67 8.96 -24.78
CA ASN A 31 5.45 9.55 -23.46
C ASN A 31 4.05 9.14 -23.00
N ILE A 32 3.98 8.31 -21.98
CA ILE A 32 2.72 7.81 -21.41
C ILE A 32 2.41 8.62 -20.15
N TYR A 33 1.31 9.37 -20.17
CA TYR A 33 0.78 10.10 -19.03
C TYR A 33 -0.34 9.29 -18.40
N ILE A 34 -0.33 9.13 -17.08
CA ILE A 34 -1.37 8.43 -16.32
C ILE A 34 -1.95 9.40 -15.31
N LEU A 35 -3.18 9.89 -15.54
CA LEU A 35 -3.88 10.70 -14.55
C LEU A 35 -4.51 9.77 -13.51
N THR A 36 -4.27 10.07 -12.23
CA THR A 36 -4.77 9.28 -11.11
C THR A 36 -5.29 10.16 -9.98
N VAL A 37 -6.07 9.57 -9.08
CA VAL A 37 -6.70 10.26 -7.96
C VAL A 37 -6.68 9.39 -6.70
N ASP A 38 -6.46 10.02 -5.56
CA ASP A 38 -6.65 9.44 -4.22
C ASP A 38 -7.88 10.09 -3.59
N TYR A 39 -8.97 9.33 -3.47
CA TYR A 39 -10.23 9.85 -2.93
C TYR A 39 -11.02 8.77 -2.18
N SER A 40 -11.30 9.02 -0.92
CA SER A 40 -11.98 8.07 -0.02
C SER A 40 -13.03 8.77 0.83
N GLU A 41 -14.14 9.20 0.22
CA GLU A 41 -15.26 9.83 0.94
C GLU A 41 -16.61 9.37 0.39
N LYS A 42 -17.69 9.60 1.16
CA LYS A 42 -19.09 9.35 0.76
C LYS A 42 -19.36 7.92 0.25
N GLY A 43 -18.61 6.93 0.77
CA GLY A 43 -18.78 5.52 0.37
C GLY A 43 -18.12 5.15 -0.96
N VAL A 44 -17.31 6.04 -1.53
CA VAL A 44 -16.51 5.81 -2.73
C VAL A 44 -15.04 5.78 -2.34
N ASN A 45 -14.28 4.83 -2.88
CA ASN A 45 -12.85 4.70 -2.61
C ASN A 45 -12.09 4.52 -3.93
N TYR A 46 -11.27 5.49 -4.29
CA TYR A 46 -10.34 5.44 -5.42
C TYR A 46 -8.92 5.49 -4.87
N ASN A 47 -8.20 4.37 -4.95
CA ASN A 47 -6.78 4.32 -4.62
C ASN A 47 -5.98 4.73 -5.86
N PRO A 48 -4.96 5.58 -5.73
CA PRO A 48 -4.18 6.02 -6.88
C PRO A 48 -3.40 4.87 -7.52
N VAL A 49 -3.05 5.04 -8.80
CA VAL A 49 -2.09 4.17 -9.48
C VAL A 49 -0.75 4.22 -8.74
N ASP A 50 -0.15 3.06 -8.48
CA ASP A 50 1.09 2.95 -7.72
C ASP A 50 2.28 3.61 -8.44
N LYS A 51 3.08 4.39 -7.73
CA LYS A 51 4.37 4.90 -8.26
C LYS A 51 5.29 3.75 -8.71
N ALA A 52 5.26 2.62 -7.98
CA ALA A 52 5.99 1.41 -8.34
C ALA A 52 5.52 0.81 -9.66
N PHE A 53 4.21 0.83 -9.93
CA PHE A 53 3.67 0.39 -11.21
C PHE A 53 4.14 1.26 -12.36
N ALA A 54 4.12 2.58 -12.22
CA ALA A 54 4.60 3.49 -13.27
C ALA A 54 6.08 3.22 -13.63
N LYS A 55 6.93 3.04 -12.62
CA LYS A 55 8.35 2.67 -12.82
C LYS A 55 8.51 1.27 -13.43
N TYR A 56 7.68 0.31 -13.01
CA TYR A 56 7.68 -1.03 -13.59
C TYR A 56 7.30 -0.98 -15.07
N LEU A 57 6.22 -0.27 -15.39
CA LEU A 57 5.71 -0.09 -16.75
C LEU A 57 6.79 0.53 -17.66
N GLU A 58 7.41 1.64 -17.22
CA GLU A 58 8.50 2.29 -17.95
C GLU A 58 9.67 1.34 -18.23
N ARG A 59 10.19 0.67 -17.19
CA ARG A 59 11.29 -0.30 -17.32
C ARG A 59 10.93 -1.44 -18.27
N LYS A 60 9.67 -1.88 -18.25
CA LYS A 60 9.22 -3.02 -19.04
C LYS A 60 9.09 -2.68 -20.50
N LEU A 61 8.45 -1.54 -20.80
CA LEU A 61 8.25 -1.07 -22.17
C LEU A 61 9.56 -0.64 -22.82
N ASN A 62 10.54 -0.16 -22.04
CA ASN A 62 11.89 0.17 -22.53
C ASN A 62 12.77 -1.04 -22.87
N LYS A 63 12.28 -2.27 -22.70
CA LYS A 63 12.93 -3.45 -23.31
C LYS A 63 12.80 -3.48 -24.83
N SER A 64 11.89 -2.69 -25.39
CA SER A 64 11.81 -2.35 -26.81
C SER A 64 12.74 -1.16 -27.08
N ASP A 65 13.36 -1.11 -28.25
CA ASP A 65 14.34 -0.08 -28.61
C ASP A 65 13.73 1.32 -28.90
N ILE A 66 12.42 1.51 -28.70
CA ILE A 66 11.73 2.76 -29.09
C ILE A 66 11.80 3.90 -28.08
N GLY A 67 12.21 3.64 -26.85
CA GLY A 67 12.25 4.64 -25.77
C GLY A 67 10.85 5.02 -25.25
N VAL A 68 10.57 4.70 -23.99
CA VAL A 68 9.29 5.01 -23.34
C VAL A 68 9.53 5.75 -22.03
N ASN A 69 8.82 6.87 -21.82
CA ASN A 69 8.77 7.57 -20.55
C ASN A 69 7.36 7.46 -19.97
N VAL A 70 7.23 7.19 -18.68
CA VAL A 70 5.94 7.09 -17.98
C VAL A 70 5.84 8.18 -16.91
N PHE A 71 4.82 9.02 -17.02
CA PHE A 71 4.54 10.13 -16.11
C PHE A 71 3.26 9.85 -15.34
N LEU A 72 3.39 9.58 -14.04
CA LEU A 72 2.24 9.49 -13.13
C LEU A 72 1.87 10.90 -12.67
N VAL A 73 0.65 11.32 -12.96
CA VAL A 73 0.15 12.68 -12.68
C VAL A 73 -1.01 12.59 -11.71
N ASP A 74 -0.78 13.00 -10.46
CA ASP A 74 -1.80 13.08 -9.44
C ASP A 74 -2.65 14.33 -9.63
N VAL A 75 -3.95 14.14 -9.85
CA VAL A 75 -4.94 15.21 -10.01
C VAL A 75 -5.89 15.32 -8.83
N THR A 76 -5.60 14.67 -7.71
CA THR A 76 -6.45 14.61 -6.50
C THR A 76 -6.91 15.98 -6.07
N ARG A 77 -5.99 16.94 -5.96
CA ARG A 77 -6.33 18.33 -5.58
C ARG A 77 -7.41 18.93 -6.47
N TYR A 78 -7.21 18.86 -7.78
CA TYR A 78 -8.15 19.43 -8.74
C TYR A 78 -9.50 18.69 -8.73
N PHE A 79 -9.45 17.36 -8.60
CA PHE A 79 -10.65 16.54 -8.53
C PHE A 79 -11.50 16.84 -7.29
N VAL A 80 -10.88 17.08 -6.14
CA VAL A 80 -11.57 17.44 -4.88
C VAL A 80 -12.12 18.88 -4.94
N GLU A 81 -11.35 19.82 -5.52
CA GLU A 81 -11.79 21.22 -5.70
C GLU A 81 -12.99 21.34 -6.67
N GLU A 82 -13.07 20.51 -7.70
CA GLU A 82 -14.12 20.49 -8.73
C GLU A 82 -14.83 19.12 -8.77
N LEU A 83 -15.22 18.60 -7.58
CA LEU A 83 -15.81 17.27 -7.44
C LEU A 83 -17.08 17.11 -8.29
N PRO A 84 -17.18 16.09 -9.16
CA PRO A 84 -18.35 15.85 -10.02
C PRO A 84 -19.52 15.25 -9.22
N GLU A 85 -20.03 15.98 -8.21
CA GLU A 85 -20.97 15.48 -7.20
C GLU A 85 -22.21 14.81 -7.79
N ALA A 86 -22.79 15.38 -8.85
CA ALA A 86 -23.98 14.82 -9.48
C ALA A 86 -23.72 13.46 -10.16
N ASN A 87 -22.43 13.08 -10.40
CA ASN A 87 -22.07 11.88 -11.18
C ASN A 87 -21.18 10.89 -10.41
N MET A 88 -20.90 11.13 -9.12
CA MET A 88 -20.07 10.24 -8.29
C MET A 88 -20.62 8.83 -8.13
N GLN A 89 -21.94 8.68 -8.18
CA GLN A 89 -22.65 7.39 -8.08
C GLN A 89 -23.22 6.93 -9.42
N SER A 90 -22.69 7.44 -10.54
CA SER A 90 -23.07 6.98 -11.87
C SER A 90 -22.68 5.52 -12.09
N ARG A 91 -23.25 4.88 -13.12
CA ARG A 91 -22.92 3.51 -13.51
C ARG A 91 -21.43 3.33 -13.86
N PHE A 92 -20.74 4.40 -14.24
CA PHE A 92 -19.33 4.41 -14.58
C PHE A 92 -18.54 4.96 -13.37
N THR A 93 -17.31 4.45 -13.18
CA THR A 93 -16.43 4.98 -12.13
C THR A 93 -16.12 6.46 -12.42
N ALA A 94 -16.02 7.28 -11.37
CA ALA A 94 -15.64 8.69 -11.57
C ALA A 94 -14.25 8.86 -12.19
N CYS A 95 -13.43 7.79 -12.20
CA CYS A 95 -12.13 7.78 -12.88
C CYS A 95 -12.23 8.05 -14.40
N CYS A 96 -13.38 7.77 -15.05
CA CYS A 96 -13.58 8.17 -16.44
C CYS A 96 -13.60 9.69 -16.62
N MET A 97 -13.95 10.46 -15.58
CA MET A 97 -13.96 11.92 -15.62
C MET A 97 -12.58 12.55 -15.38
N LEU A 98 -11.54 11.78 -14.98
CA LEU A 98 -10.19 12.32 -14.76
C LEU A 98 -9.60 12.96 -16.03
N ARG A 99 -9.97 12.47 -17.22
CA ARG A 99 -9.55 13.08 -18.50
C ARG A 99 -9.96 14.55 -18.65
N LEU A 100 -11.02 14.94 -17.94
CA LEU A 100 -11.51 16.31 -17.93
C LEU A 100 -10.59 17.27 -17.16
N PHE A 101 -9.59 16.75 -16.45
CA PHE A 101 -8.58 17.52 -15.72
C PHE A 101 -7.24 17.62 -16.47
N ALA A 102 -7.16 17.12 -17.70
CA ALA A 102 -5.93 17.16 -18.49
C ALA A 102 -5.44 18.60 -18.79
N ASP A 103 -6.35 19.59 -18.84
CA ASP A 103 -6.04 21.00 -19.00
C ASP A 103 -5.33 21.64 -17.80
N LYS A 104 -5.51 21.06 -16.59
CA LYS A 104 -4.86 21.50 -15.34
C LYS A 104 -3.43 20.99 -15.18
N THR A 105 -2.92 20.23 -16.14
CA THR A 105 -1.63 19.53 -16.08
C THR A 105 -0.68 20.00 -17.20
N ASP A 106 0.60 19.63 -17.09
CA ASP A 106 1.64 19.96 -18.09
C ASP A 106 1.68 18.98 -19.28
N ILE A 107 0.57 18.28 -19.55
CA ILE A 107 0.47 17.40 -20.70
C ILE A 107 0.69 18.19 -21.99
N LYS A 108 1.47 17.59 -22.90
CA LYS A 108 1.84 18.21 -24.19
C LYS A 108 0.63 18.58 -25.04
N GLU A 109 0.85 19.49 -26.02
CA GLU A 109 -0.24 20.05 -26.84
C GLU A 109 -1.00 19.01 -27.67
N ARG A 110 -0.33 17.96 -28.16
CA ARG A 110 -0.97 16.85 -28.88
C ARG A 110 -0.89 15.58 -28.03
N VAL A 111 -2.02 15.01 -27.70
CA VAL A 111 -2.09 13.78 -26.90
C VAL A 111 -3.19 12.85 -27.41
N LEU A 112 -2.90 11.56 -27.51
CA LEU A 112 -3.86 10.51 -27.79
C LEU A 112 -4.37 9.94 -26.48
N TYR A 113 -5.63 10.22 -26.16
CA TYR A 113 -6.32 9.60 -25.03
C TYR A 113 -6.82 8.21 -25.41
N LEU A 114 -6.58 7.24 -24.54
CA LEU A 114 -7.07 5.87 -24.66
C LEU A 114 -7.71 5.44 -23.34
N ASP A 115 -8.91 4.81 -23.43
CA ASP A 115 -9.44 4.04 -22.32
C ASP A 115 -8.55 2.81 -22.07
N THR A 116 -8.51 2.35 -20.84
CA THR A 116 -7.63 1.23 -20.42
C THR A 116 -8.03 -0.12 -21.02
N ASP A 117 -9.21 -0.20 -21.63
CA ASP A 117 -9.74 -1.36 -22.33
C ASP A 117 -9.69 -1.22 -23.86
N VAL A 118 -8.77 -0.40 -24.37
CA VAL A 118 -8.46 -0.25 -25.80
C VAL A 118 -7.18 -1.00 -26.13
N LEU A 119 -7.21 -1.84 -27.16
CA LEU A 119 -6.03 -2.52 -27.70
C LEU A 119 -5.67 -2.00 -29.09
N CYS A 120 -4.39 -1.66 -29.26
CA CYS A 120 -3.81 -1.31 -30.54
C CYS A 120 -3.44 -2.57 -31.33
N ARG A 121 -3.70 -2.60 -32.63
CA ARG A 121 -3.44 -3.74 -33.49
C ARG A 121 -2.59 -3.41 -34.71
N LYS A 122 -2.54 -2.15 -35.08
CA LYS A 122 -1.82 -1.68 -36.26
C LYS A 122 -1.23 -0.29 -36.01
N ASP A 123 -0.30 0.10 -36.87
CA ASP A 123 0.24 1.46 -36.85
C ASP A 123 -0.89 2.50 -36.86
N PHE A 124 -0.76 3.46 -35.96
CA PHE A 124 -1.72 4.55 -35.76
C PHE A 124 -1.15 5.94 -36.08
N SER A 125 0.00 6.01 -36.73
CA SER A 125 0.66 7.26 -37.11
C SER A 125 -0.24 8.16 -37.94
N ASP A 126 -0.99 7.62 -38.90
CA ASP A 126 -1.98 8.36 -39.68
C ASP A 126 -3.03 9.06 -38.80
N PHE A 127 -3.47 8.40 -37.73
CA PHE A 127 -4.44 9.00 -36.81
C PHE A 127 -3.78 10.03 -35.91
N TYR A 128 -2.56 9.77 -35.42
CA TYR A 128 -1.86 10.66 -34.52
C TYR A 128 -1.39 11.93 -35.23
N TYR A 129 -0.87 11.86 -36.45
CA TYR A 129 -0.31 12.99 -37.20
C TYR A 129 -1.28 13.70 -38.14
N GLN A 130 -2.56 13.33 -38.12
CA GLN A 130 -3.56 14.06 -38.91
C GLN A 130 -3.57 15.56 -38.58
N ASN A 131 -4.02 16.40 -39.53
CA ASN A 131 -4.13 17.83 -39.28
C ASN A 131 -5.16 18.13 -38.19
N MET A 132 -4.72 18.86 -37.15
CA MET A 132 -5.53 19.27 -36.00
C MET A 132 -5.64 20.80 -35.89
N ASP A 133 -5.32 21.56 -36.98
CA ASP A 133 -5.35 23.03 -36.96
C ASP A 133 -6.78 23.53 -36.72
N GLY A 134 -6.96 24.22 -35.58
CA GLY A 134 -8.26 24.71 -35.14
C GLY A 134 -9.25 23.59 -34.69
N ILE A 135 -8.88 22.32 -34.75
CA ILE A 135 -9.67 21.20 -34.29
C ILE A 135 -9.38 20.94 -32.81
N GLU A 136 -10.40 20.71 -32.03
CA GLU A 136 -10.32 20.41 -30.59
C GLU A 136 -10.04 18.94 -30.35
N ILE A 137 -10.84 18.07 -30.99
CA ILE A 137 -10.79 16.62 -30.82
C ILE A 137 -10.99 15.94 -32.17
N ALA A 138 -10.20 14.89 -32.43
CA ALA A 138 -10.51 13.94 -33.48
C ALA A 138 -10.89 12.60 -32.81
N GLY A 139 -12.00 12.03 -33.28
CA GLY A 139 -12.55 10.80 -32.68
C GLY A 139 -13.49 10.07 -33.62
N VAL A 140 -14.08 8.98 -33.15
CA VAL A 140 -14.99 8.14 -33.94
C VAL A 140 -16.38 8.18 -33.31
N SER A 141 -17.44 8.21 -34.15
CA SER A 141 -18.83 8.19 -33.68
C SER A 141 -19.07 6.99 -32.74
N ASP A 142 -19.76 7.24 -31.64
CA ASP A 142 -20.21 6.18 -30.74
C ASP A 142 -21.23 5.26 -31.45
N TYR A 143 -21.02 3.95 -31.37
CA TYR A 143 -21.84 3.00 -32.12
C TYR A 143 -23.33 3.06 -31.75
N TYR A 144 -23.65 3.21 -30.46
CA TYR A 144 -25.03 3.32 -29.98
C TYR A 144 -25.46 4.79 -29.84
N GLY A 145 -24.55 5.68 -29.38
CA GLY A 145 -24.82 7.10 -29.16
C GLY A 145 -25.27 7.82 -30.42
N ARG A 146 -24.72 7.46 -31.57
CA ARG A 146 -25.15 8.04 -32.87
C ARG A 146 -26.63 7.90 -33.16
N TRP A 147 -27.25 6.80 -32.72
CA TRP A 147 -28.69 6.55 -32.90
C TRP A 147 -29.55 7.42 -31.98
N LEU A 148 -29.03 7.83 -30.85
CA LEU A 148 -29.74 8.63 -29.85
C LEU A 148 -29.47 10.14 -30.01
N PHE A 149 -28.25 10.50 -30.39
CA PHE A 149 -27.76 11.88 -30.37
C PHE A 149 -27.25 12.40 -31.72
N GLY A 150 -27.24 11.57 -32.76
CA GLY A 150 -26.78 11.90 -34.12
C GLY A 150 -25.37 11.42 -34.42
N ASP A 151 -25.03 11.35 -35.72
CA ASP A 151 -23.77 10.80 -36.22
C ASP A 151 -22.51 11.54 -35.75
N GLY A 152 -22.65 12.80 -35.30
CA GLY A 152 -21.56 13.60 -34.73
C GLY A 152 -21.20 13.28 -33.29
N TYR A 153 -21.97 12.44 -32.59
CA TYR A 153 -21.70 12.06 -31.21
C TYR A 153 -20.54 11.07 -31.15
N ILE A 154 -19.37 11.54 -30.65
CA ILE A 154 -18.15 10.73 -30.58
C ILE A 154 -18.11 9.85 -29.33
N ASN A 155 -17.46 8.68 -29.43
CA ASN A 155 -17.09 7.85 -28.30
C ASN A 155 -15.79 8.39 -27.69
N SER A 156 -15.78 8.59 -26.36
CA SER A 156 -14.68 9.22 -25.64
C SER A 156 -13.51 8.29 -25.32
N GLY A 157 -13.58 7.01 -25.65
CA GLY A 157 -12.53 6.03 -25.29
C GLY A 157 -11.30 6.07 -26.19
N VAL A 158 -11.36 6.68 -27.37
CA VAL A 158 -10.21 6.96 -28.23
C VAL A 158 -10.37 8.37 -28.80
N MET A 159 -9.53 9.30 -28.37
CA MET A 159 -9.58 10.70 -28.79
C MET A 159 -8.18 11.26 -29.00
N LEU A 160 -7.92 11.83 -30.18
CA LEU A 160 -6.77 12.68 -30.38
C LEU A 160 -7.15 14.10 -29.96
N MET A 161 -6.48 14.65 -28.94
CA MET A 161 -6.81 15.90 -28.30
C MET A 161 -5.76 16.97 -28.67
N ASN A 162 -6.23 18.14 -29.13
CA ASN A 162 -5.41 19.33 -29.29
C ASN A 162 -5.51 20.19 -28.02
N MET A 163 -4.64 19.91 -27.05
CA MET A 163 -4.69 20.55 -25.73
C MET A 163 -4.52 22.07 -25.79
N LYS A 164 -3.82 22.60 -26.80
CA LYS A 164 -3.70 24.05 -26.99
C LYS A 164 -5.08 24.66 -27.23
N VAL A 165 -5.79 24.20 -28.26
CA VAL A 165 -7.12 24.70 -28.62
C VAL A 165 -8.15 24.42 -27.53
N ILE A 166 -8.06 23.26 -26.88
CA ILE A 166 -8.93 22.85 -25.74
C ILE A 166 -8.77 23.82 -24.56
N ARG A 167 -7.52 24.18 -24.18
CA ARG A 167 -7.24 25.17 -23.12
C ARG A 167 -7.70 26.58 -23.51
N GLU A 168 -7.41 27.01 -24.73
CA GLU A 168 -7.82 28.34 -25.23
C GLU A 168 -9.37 28.50 -25.20
N ASN A 169 -10.12 27.46 -25.50
CA ASN A 169 -11.60 27.48 -25.54
C ASN A 169 -12.26 27.12 -24.19
N GLY A 170 -11.49 26.72 -23.18
CA GLY A 170 -11.99 26.31 -21.87
C GLY A 170 -12.98 25.12 -21.90
N ILE A 171 -12.77 24.16 -22.81
CA ILE A 171 -13.74 23.08 -23.06
C ILE A 171 -13.85 22.15 -21.87
N LEU A 172 -12.70 21.70 -21.32
CA LEU A 172 -12.70 20.74 -20.22
C LEU A 172 -13.23 21.37 -18.93
N GLU A 173 -13.02 22.68 -18.72
CA GLU A 173 -13.63 23.43 -17.61
C GLU A 173 -15.16 23.40 -17.71
N LYS A 174 -15.74 23.72 -18.87
CA LYS A 174 -17.18 23.64 -19.11
C LYS A 174 -17.73 22.22 -18.91
N CYS A 175 -16.95 21.20 -19.32
CA CYS A 175 -17.32 19.80 -19.09
C CYS A 175 -17.39 19.48 -17.59
N ARG A 176 -16.39 19.89 -16.80
CA ARG A 176 -16.38 19.70 -15.35
C ARG A 176 -17.55 20.40 -14.67
N GLU A 177 -17.82 21.67 -15.02
CA GLU A 177 -18.98 22.39 -14.51
C GLU A 177 -20.31 21.65 -14.77
N GLN A 178 -20.46 21.07 -15.95
CA GLN A 178 -21.65 20.28 -16.28
C GLN A 178 -21.72 19.00 -15.44
N CYS A 179 -20.58 18.29 -15.26
CA CYS A 179 -20.51 17.07 -14.46
C CYS A 179 -20.79 17.33 -12.97
N ILE A 180 -20.49 18.53 -12.47
CA ILE A 180 -20.82 18.94 -11.10
C ILE A 180 -22.33 19.12 -10.93
N ARG A 181 -22.99 19.78 -11.91
CA ARG A 181 -24.37 20.27 -11.77
C ARG A 181 -25.43 19.31 -12.26
N LYS A 182 -25.12 18.39 -13.17
CA LYS A 182 -26.11 17.56 -13.87
C LYS A 182 -25.73 16.09 -13.88
N GLU A 183 -26.64 15.26 -13.39
CA GLU A 183 -26.51 13.80 -13.57
C GLU A 183 -26.67 13.42 -15.05
N MET A 184 -25.76 12.58 -15.55
CA MET A 184 -25.71 12.15 -16.95
C MET A 184 -25.44 10.65 -17.04
N PHE A 185 -25.99 9.99 -18.06
CA PHE A 185 -25.80 8.55 -18.28
C PHE A 185 -24.34 8.18 -18.62
N MET A 186 -23.66 9.02 -19.43
CA MET A 186 -22.23 8.94 -19.76
C MET A 186 -21.62 10.33 -19.48
N PRO A 187 -21.20 10.62 -18.24
CA PRO A 187 -20.92 11.98 -17.79
C PRO A 187 -19.88 12.71 -18.64
N ASP A 188 -18.69 12.15 -18.75
CA ASP A 188 -17.56 12.71 -19.47
C ASP A 188 -17.82 12.75 -20.98
N GLN A 189 -18.30 11.65 -21.56
CA GLN A 189 -18.58 11.57 -23.00
C GLN A 189 -19.69 12.55 -23.42
N THR A 190 -20.75 12.66 -22.64
CA THR A 190 -21.86 13.59 -22.93
C THR A 190 -21.42 15.04 -22.77
N ALA A 191 -20.63 15.37 -21.76
CA ALA A 191 -20.09 16.72 -21.56
C ALA A 191 -19.16 17.11 -22.71
N ILE A 192 -18.23 16.24 -23.11
CA ILE A 192 -17.33 16.47 -24.24
C ILE A 192 -18.14 16.73 -25.53
N ASN A 193 -19.10 15.88 -25.83
CA ASN A 193 -19.96 16.03 -27.02
C ASN A 193 -20.86 17.28 -26.98
N THR A 194 -21.10 17.84 -25.79
CA THR A 194 -21.87 19.08 -25.64
C THR A 194 -21.02 20.32 -25.95
N PHE A 195 -19.75 20.34 -25.53
CA PHE A 195 -18.93 21.55 -25.58
C PHE A 195 -17.85 21.54 -26.66
N ALA A 196 -17.41 20.37 -27.14
CA ALA A 196 -16.50 20.28 -28.27
C ALA A 196 -17.27 20.55 -29.58
N THR A 197 -17.00 21.72 -30.19
CA THR A 197 -17.72 22.17 -31.40
C THR A 197 -16.92 21.97 -32.68
N ARG A 198 -15.60 21.78 -32.57
CA ARG A 198 -14.69 21.58 -33.71
C ARG A 198 -14.10 20.18 -33.62
N VAL A 199 -14.91 19.20 -34.03
CA VAL A 199 -14.57 17.78 -33.97
C VAL A 199 -14.29 17.25 -35.36
N ASN A 200 -13.15 16.55 -35.53
CA ASN A 200 -12.86 15.79 -36.74
C ASN A 200 -13.35 14.35 -36.57
N LEU A 201 -14.36 13.95 -37.35
CA LEU A 201 -14.91 12.59 -37.33
C LEU A 201 -14.02 11.67 -38.18
N CYS A 202 -13.47 10.65 -37.54
CA CYS A 202 -12.57 9.68 -38.15
C CYS A 202 -13.29 8.35 -38.47
N GLY A 203 -12.67 7.56 -39.33
CA GLY A 203 -13.20 6.26 -39.71
C GLY A 203 -13.19 5.26 -38.52
N ARG A 204 -14.17 4.36 -38.53
CA ARG A 204 -14.38 3.30 -37.52
C ARG A 204 -13.09 2.57 -37.10
N LYS A 205 -12.15 2.34 -38.02
CA LYS A 205 -10.91 1.60 -37.76
C LYS A 205 -10.10 2.16 -36.56
N PHE A 206 -10.27 3.43 -36.22
CA PHE A 206 -9.56 4.10 -35.12
C PHE A 206 -10.29 4.03 -33.76
N ASN A 207 -11.49 3.47 -33.71
CA ASN A 207 -12.20 3.11 -32.47
C ASN A 207 -13.28 2.09 -32.81
N ASP A 208 -12.88 0.82 -32.97
CA ASP A 208 -13.78 -0.27 -33.34
C ASP A 208 -14.42 -0.84 -32.07
N GLN A 209 -15.69 -0.49 -31.84
CA GLN A 209 -16.38 -0.66 -30.56
C GLN A 209 -17.20 -1.99 -30.49
N ARG A 210 -17.40 -2.68 -31.55
CA ARG A 210 -18.36 -3.81 -31.59
C ARG A 210 -17.73 -5.15 -31.92
N ARG A 211 -16.95 -5.21 -32.97
CA ARG A 211 -16.28 -6.41 -33.45
C ARG A 211 -14.98 -6.04 -34.14
N LEU A 212 -14.08 -6.98 -34.17
CA LEU A 212 -12.85 -6.86 -34.90
C LEU A 212 -13.08 -6.93 -36.40
N HIS A 213 -12.36 -6.09 -37.13
CA HIS A 213 -12.32 -6.10 -38.61
C HIS A 213 -10.85 -6.11 -39.08
N ASP A 214 -10.61 -6.53 -40.31
CA ASP A 214 -9.22 -6.65 -40.82
C ASP A 214 -8.44 -5.32 -40.78
N ASN A 215 -9.13 -4.21 -40.95
CA ASN A 215 -8.53 -2.88 -40.95
C ASN A 215 -8.59 -2.17 -39.59
N THR A 216 -8.99 -2.83 -38.50
CA THR A 216 -9.06 -2.24 -37.17
C THR A 216 -7.66 -1.83 -36.72
N VAL A 217 -7.50 -0.60 -36.26
CA VAL A 217 -6.30 -0.03 -35.65
C VAL A 217 -6.42 -0.09 -34.13
N PHE A 218 -7.52 0.46 -33.59
CA PHE A 218 -7.85 0.35 -32.17
C PHE A 218 -9.16 -0.42 -31.99
N GLN A 219 -9.11 -1.52 -31.22
CA GLN A 219 -10.31 -2.20 -30.75
C GLN A 219 -10.62 -1.74 -29.32
N HIS A 220 -11.84 -1.29 -29.13
CA HIS A 220 -12.34 -0.80 -27.85
C HIS A 220 -13.37 -1.79 -27.28
N PHE A 221 -13.09 -2.38 -26.13
CA PHE A 221 -13.92 -3.40 -25.48
C PHE A 221 -15.05 -2.78 -24.66
N THR A 222 -15.91 -2.02 -25.35
CA THR A 222 -17.06 -1.37 -24.73
C THR A 222 -18.15 -2.37 -24.34
N THR A 223 -19.06 -1.95 -23.45
CA THR A 223 -20.28 -2.71 -23.17
C THR A 223 -21.17 -2.77 -24.41
N THR A 224 -21.54 -3.96 -24.84
CA THR A 224 -22.43 -4.21 -25.99
C THR A 224 -23.76 -4.83 -25.57
N PHE A 225 -24.79 -4.77 -26.46
CA PHE A 225 -26.08 -5.39 -26.24
C PHE A 225 -26.25 -6.58 -27.17
N ARG A 226 -26.62 -7.76 -26.62
CA ARG A 226 -27.12 -8.91 -27.39
C ARG A 226 -28.63 -8.95 -27.25
N VAL A 227 -29.33 -9.01 -28.38
CA VAL A 227 -30.79 -8.90 -28.44
C VAL A 227 -31.49 -10.27 -28.44
N PHE A 228 -30.80 -11.34 -28.82
CA PHE A 228 -31.40 -12.67 -28.91
C PHE A 228 -30.66 -13.68 -27.99
N PRO A 229 -31.35 -14.61 -27.31
CA PRO A 229 -32.82 -14.77 -27.18
C PRO A 229 -33.48 -13.77 -26.23
N VAL A 230 -32.71 -13.08 -25.39
CA VAL A 230 -33.16 -12.05 -24.45
C VAL A 230 -32.17 -10.86 -24.50
N ILE A 231 -32.66 -9.64 -24.40
CA ILE A 231 -31.80 -8.47 -24.35
C ILE A 231 -30.94 -8.57 -23.09
N ARG A 232 -29.62 -8.66 -23.27
CA ARG A 232 -28.64 -8.67 -22.20
C ARG A 232 -27.45 -7.79 -22.56
N THR A 233 -26.88 -7.13 -21.54
CA THR A 233 -25.59 -6.45 -21.66
C THR A 233 -24.46 -7.46 -21.65
N VAL A 234 -23.48 -7.27 -22.52
CA VAL A 234 -22.25 -8.04 -22.58
C VAL A 234 -21.10 -7.04 -22.39
N ALA A 235 -20.43 -7.14 -21.26
CA ALA A 235 -19.23 -6.38 -20.95
C ALA A 235 -18.09 -7.38 -20.75
N VAL A 236 -17.13 -7.39 -21.65
CA VAL A 236 -15.93 -8.23 -21.58
C VAL A 236 -14.74 -7.30 -21.66
N LYS A 237 -13.84 -7.41 -20.71
CA LYS A 237 -12.60 -6.65 -20.72
C LYS A 237 -11.47 -7.46 -21.37
N PRO A 238 -10.48 -6.80 -22.01
CA PRO A 238 -9.45 -7.53 -22.75
C PRO A 238 -8.56 -8.43 -21.88
N TRP A 239 -8.45 -8.18 -20.57
CA TRP A 239 -7.74 -9.04 -19.62
C TRP A 239 -8.58 -10.23 -19.08
N GLU A 240 -9.86 -10.33 -19.46
CA GLU A 240 -10.74 -11.46 -19.10
C GLU A 240 -10.68 -12.54 -20.18
N ILE A 241 -9.56 -13.26 -20.29
CA ILE A 241 -9.22 -14.14 -21.41
C ILE A 241 -10.30 -15.19 -21.67
N ASP A 242 -10.77 -15.88 -20.64
CA ASP A 242 -11.85 -16.88 -20.77
C ASP A 242 -13.12 -16.28 -21.38
N LYS A 243 -13.46 -15.06 -21.03
CA LYS A 243 -14.62 -14.38 -21.60
C LYS A 243 -14.34 -13.89 -23.03
N MET A 244 -13.11 -13.48 -23.34
CA MET A 244 -12.74 -13.13 -24.72
C MET A 244 -12.91 -14.32 -25.65
N HIS A 245 -12.45 -15.51 -25.25
CA HIS A 245 -12.58 -16.72 -26.02
C HIS A 245 -14.03 -17.21 -26.04
N ASN A 246 -14.65 -17.43 -24.88
CA ASN A 246 -15.96 -18.10 -24.79
C ASN A 246 -17.17 -17.20 -25.12
N VAL A 247 -17.05 -15.88 -24.90
CA VAL A 247 -18.15 -14.94 -25.12
C VAL A 247 -18.02 -14.17 -26.43
N LEU A 248 -16.79 -13.69 -26.74
CA LEU A 248 -16.53 -12.91 -27.95
C LEU A 248 -16.02 -13.76 -29.11
N GLY A 249 -15.45 -14.94 -28.87
CA GLY A 249 -14.81 -15.79 -29.89
C GLY A 249 -13.57 -15.16 -30.50
N LEU A 250 -12.85 -14.34 -29.73
CA LEU A 250 -11.64 -13.62 -30.15
C LEU A 250 -10.39 -14.36 -29.68
N HIS A 251 -9.50 -14.67 -30.61
CA HIS A 251 -8.20 -15.33 -30.41
C HIS A 251 -7.03 -14.53 -31.00
N GLU A 252 -7.33 -13.43 -31.69
CA GLU A 252 -6.31 -12.60 -32.36
C GLU A 252 -5.32 -11.93 -31.44
N TYR A 253 -5.59 -11.93 -30.14
CA TYR A 253 -4.74 -11.31 -29.11
C TYR A 253 -4.02 -12.34 -28.24
N ASP A 254 -4.12 -13.64 -28.51
CA ASP A 254 -3.61 -14.70 -27.62
C ASP A 254 -2.11 -14.52 -27.30
N GLU A 255 -1.26 -14.22 -28.30
CA GLU A 255 0.16 -13.97 -28.10
C GLU A 255 0.43 -12.74 -27.19
N LEU A 256 -0.34 -11.67 -27.39
CA LEU A 256 -0.26 -10.47 -26.55
C LEU A 256 -0.72 -10.78 -25.12
N LEU A 257 -1.79 -11.55 -24.98
CA LEU A 257 -2.36 -11.90 -23.67
C LEU A 257 -1.47 -12.86 -22.89
N ASP A 258 -0.82 -13.82 -23.56
CA ASP A 258 0.19 -14.70 -22.94
C ASP A 258 1.38 -13.89 -22.43
N SER A 259 1.86 -12.95 -23.25
CA SER A 259 2.93 -12.03 -22.84
C SER A 259 2.49 -11.14 -21.67
N TYR A 260 1.29 -10.58 -21.75
CA TYR A 260 0.71 -9.76 -20.69
C TYR A 260 0.55 -10.52 -19.38
N ASN A 261 0.04 -11.75 -19.39
CA ASN A 261 -0.13 -12.56 -18.18
C ASN A 261 1.21 -12.78 -17.48
N LYS A 262 2.25 -13.12 -18.25
CA LYS A 262 3.60 -13.29 -17.71
C LYS A 262 4.11 -11.99 -17.06
N GLU A 263 3.94 -10.86 -17.74
CA GLU A 263 4.40 -9.57 -17.26
C GLU A 263 3.59 -9.10 -16.04
N TYR A 264 2.28 -9.31 -16.04
CA TYR A 264 1.42 -8.92 -14.92
C TYR A 264 1.69 -9.78 -13.68
N GLU A 265 1.93 -11.09 -13.84
CA GLU A 265 2.35 -11.94 -12.73
C GLU A 265 3.75 -11.54 -12.21
N GLU A 266 4.71 -11.21 -13.09
CA GLU A 266 6.01 -10.68 -12.67
C GLU A 266 5.84 -9.38 -11.85
N TYR A 267 4.98 -8.45 -12.31
CA TYR A 267 4.66 -7.24 -11.56
C TYR A 267 4.08 -7.56 -10.18
N ARG A 268 3.11 -8.47 -10.11
CA ARG A 268 2.48 -8.89 -8.84
C ARG A 268 3.48 -9.53 -7.89
N GLU A 269 4.44 -10.31 -8.37
CA GLU A 269 5.50 -10.88 -7.55
C GLU A 269 6.45 -9.82 -6.98
N VAL A 270 6.86 -8.85 -7.80
CA VAL A 270 7.73 -7.74 -7.38
C VAL A 270 7.00 -6.78 -6.45
N SER A 271 5.69 -6.65 -6.57
CA SER A 271 4.86 -5.74 -5.77
C SER A 271 4.22 -6.38 -4.54
N ARG A 272 4.62 -7.61 -4.13
CA ARG A 272 4.15 -8.23 -2.89
C ARG A 272 4.39 -7.31 -1.70
N ILE A 273 3.39 -7.21 -0.83
CA ILE A 273 3.47 -6.44 0.41
C ILE A 273 4.14 -7.29 1.48
N PRO A 274 5.39 -7.00 1.87
CA PRO A 274 6.07 -7.75 2.91
C PRO A 274 5.59 -7.29 4.28
N VAL A 275 5.07 -8.28 5.06
CA VAL A 275 4.60 -8.09 6.43
C VAL A 275 5.39 -9.00 7.35
N PHE A 276 6.11 -8.41 8.28
CA PHE A 276 6.97 -9.11 9.22
C PHE A 276 6.32 -9.27 10.58
N PHE A 277 6.50 -10.45 11.16
CA PHE A 277 6.18 -10.78 12.55
C PHE A 277 7.37 -11.43 13.23
N SER A 278 7.48 -11.26 14.56
CA SER A 278 8.48 -11.92 15.39
C SER A 278 7.80 -12.78 16.44
N ILE A 279 8.15 -14.07 16.51
CA ILE A 279 7.57 -14.98 17.52
C ILE A 279 8.58 -15.99 18.08
N ASN A 280 8.27 -16.44 19.29
CA ASN A 280 8.69 -17.73 19.82
C ASN A 280 7.45 -18.66 19.90
N GLU A 281 7.65 -19.89 20.40
CA GLU A 281 6.58 -20.88 20.53
C GLU A 281 5.37 -20.38 21.36
N GLN A 282 5.61 -19.55 22.39
CA GLN A 282 4.57 -19.07 23.30
C GLN A 282 3.65 -18.02 22.63
N TYR A 283 4.17 -17.28 21.65
CA TYR A 283 3.42 -16.23 20.96
C TYR A 283 2.63 -16.72 19.72
N ALA A 284 2.85 -17.99 19.31
CA ALA A 284 2.16 -18.56 18.15
C ALA A 284 0.62 -18.51 18.22
N PRO A 285 -0.05 -18.74 19.38
CA PRO A 285 -1.51 -18.62 19.46
C PRO A 285 -2.03 -17.21 19.18
N TYR A 286 -1.29 -16.18 19.57
CA TYR A 286 -1.65 -14.78 19.35
C TYR A 286 -1.42 -14.40 17.90
N LEU A 287 -0.29 -14.80 17.31
CA LEU A 287 -0.04 -14.65 15.89
C LEU A 287 -1.14 -15.32 15.05
N ALA A 288 -1.66 -16.49 15.45
CA ALA A 288 -2.75 -17.14 14.74
C ALA A 288 -4.02 -16.26 14.68
N VAL A 289 -4.33 -15.55 15.76
CA VAL A 289 -5.45 -14.59 15.81
C VAL A 289 -5.16 -13.38 14.91
N CYS A 290 -3.95 -12.84 14.98
CA CYS A 290 -3.50 -11.74 14.13
C CYS A 290 -3.56 -12.13 12.64
N LEU A 291 -3.03 -13.28 12.24
CA LEU A 291 -3.08 -13.79 10.87
C LEU A 291 -4.53 -13.96 10.36
N LYS A 292 -5.42 -14.47 11.22
CA LYS A 292 -6.83 -14.61 10.86
C LYS A 292 -7.49 -13.26 10.63
N SER A 293 -7.20 -12.27 11.47
CA SER A 293 -7.72 -10.92 11.32
C SER A 293 -7.14 -10.22 10.07
N LEU A 294 -5.84 -10.37 9.80
CA LEU A 294 -5.22 -9.87 8.58
C LEU A 294 -5.90 -10.45 7.34
N ALA A 295 -6.02 -11.79 7.29
CA ALA A 295 -6.59 -12.49 6.15
C ALA A 295 -8.06 -12.10 5.87
N ALA A 296 -8.81 -11.70 6.90
CA ALA A 296 -10.19 -11.22 6.73
C ALA A 296 -10.31 -9.84 6.06
N HIS A 297 -9.20 -9.09 5.96
CA HIS A 297 -9.20 -7.71 5.47
C HIS A 297 -8.30 -7.47 4.24
N VAL A 298 -7.68 -8.52 3.70
CA VAL A 298 -6.84 -8.39 2.50
C VAL A 298 -7.66 -8.04 1.25
N ALA A 299 -7.18 -7.11 0.45
CA ALA A 299 -7.76 -6.83 -0.84
C ALA A 299 -7.47 -7.98 -1.84
N VAL A 300 -8.45 -8.30 -2.67
CA VAL A 300 -8.36 -9.41 -3.64
C VAL A 300 -7.27 -9.17 -4.70
N ASP A 301 -7.05 -7.91 -5.06
CA ASP A 301 -6.09 -7.52 -6.11
C ASP A 301 -4.65 -7.34 -5.58
N GLU A 302 -4.43 -7.44 -4.25
CA GLU A 302 -3.12 -7.33 -3.63
C GLU A 302 -2.53 -8.71 -3.32
N ARG A 303 -1.19 -8.81 -3.25
CA ARG A 303 -0.49 -10.00 -2.76
C ARG A 303 0.33 -9.67 -1.53
N TYR A 304 0.27 -10.55 -0.54
CA TYR A 304 0.95 -10.35 0.75
C TYR A 304 2.00 -11.44 0.94
N ARG A 305 3.22 -11.02 1.28
CA ARG A 305 4.31 -11.91 1.69
C ARG A 305 4.47 -11.78 3.19
N ILE A 306 3.93 -12.74 3.93
CA ILE A 306 4.05 -12.78 5.39
C ILE A 306 5.34 -13.50 5.76
N ILE A 307 6.22 -12.82 6.48
CA ILE A 307 7.51 -13.32 6.92
C ILE A 307 7.49 -13.42 8.45
N VAL A 308 7.46 -14.62 8.96
CA VAL A 308 7.47 -14.88 10.39
C VAL A 308 8.88 -15.22 10.85
N MET A 309 9.49 -14.30 11.57
CA MET A 309 10.81 -14.46 12.18
C MET A 309 10.68 -15.29 13.46
N CYS A 310 11.22 -16.50 13.43
CA CYS A 310 11.02 -17.51 14.46
C CYS A 310 12.24 -17.68 15.37
N ASP A 311 11.99 -17.78 16.69
CA ASP A 311 12.94 -18.25 17.68
C ASP A 311 12.42 -19.54 18.34
N ASN A 312 12.97 -20.70 17.97
CA ASN A 312 12.59 -22.01 18.49
C ASN A 312 11.10 -22.35 18.37
N VAL A 313 10.49 -22.05 17.23
CA VAL A 313 9.10 -22.46 16.93
C VAL A 313 9.09 -23.88 16.36
N LYS A 314 8.20 -24.72 16.87
CA LYS A 314 8.08 -26.11 16.42
C LYS A 314 7.47 -26.23 15.02
N ASN A 315 7.91 -27.22 14.25
CA ASN A 315 7.38 -27.47 12.90
C ASN A 315 5.85 -27.66 12.89
N ILE A 316 5.31 -28.36 13.88
CA ILE A 316 3.86 -28.58 13.99
C ILE A 316 3.12 -27.24 14.19
N THR A 317 3.68 -26.33 14.96
CA THR A 317 3.12 -25.00 15.19
C THR A 317 3.14 -24.16 13.90
N MET A 318 4.22 -24.22 13.13
CA MET A 318 4.30 -23.57 11.81
C MET A 318 3.25 -24.11 10.83
N ILE A 319 2.99 -25.44 10.85
CA ILE A 319 1.93 -26.06 10.03
C ILE A 319 0.55 -25.54 10.46
N LEU A 320 0.29 -25.44 11.76
CA LEU A 320 -0.97 -24.91 12.27
C LEU A 320 -1.16 -23.44 11.86
N LEU A 321 -0.12 -22.60 11.93
CA LEU A 321 -0.17 -21.22 11.50
C LEU A 321 -0.44 -21.09 9.98
N ARG A 322 0.19 -21.93 9.14
CA ARG A 322 -0.13 -21.97 7.69
C ARG A 322 -1.60 -22.31 7.44
N ASN A 323 -2.16 -23.21 8.21
CA ASN A 323 -3.56 -23.61 8.06
C ASN A 323 -4.55 -22.49 8.36
N VAL A 324 -4.19 -21.47 9.14
CA VAL A 324 -5.04 -20.32 9.46
C VAL A 324 -5.41 -19.51 8.20
N ILE A 325 -4.49 -19.44 7.24
CA ILE A 325 -4.62 -18.62 6.03
C ILE A 325 -4.67 -19.43 4.74
N LYS A 326 -4.77 -20.75 4.80
CA LYS A 326 -4.68 -21.66 3.64
C LYS A 326 -5.71 -21.41 2.53
N ASP A 327 -6.85 -20.80 2.88
CA ASP A 327 -7.95 -20.54 1.95
C ASP A 327 -7.81 -19.18 1.21
N TYR A 328 -6.71 -18.48 1.45
CA TYR A 328 -6.41 -17.16 0.85
C TYR A 328 -5.25 -17.29 -0.14
N GLU A 329 -5.57 -17.35 -1.44
CA GLU A 329 -4.59 -17.55 -2.52
C GLU A 329 -3.62 -16.37 -2.72
N ASN A 330 -3.96 -15.21 -2.20
CA ASN A 330 -3.17 -13.98 -2.31
C ASN A 330 -2.27 -13.72 -1.09
N ILE A 331 -2.17 -14.68 -0.17
CA ILE A 331 -1.30 -14.59 1.01
C ILE A 331 -0.30 -15.74 0.99
N ASP A 332 0.99 -15.41 0.92
CA ASP A 332 2.08 -16.36 1.14
C ASP A 332 2.68 -16.18 2.51
N ILE A 333 2.97 -17.27 3.21
CA ILE A 333 3.61 -17.25 4.52
C ILE A 333 4.88 -18.10 4.53
N GLU A 334 5.96 -17.50 4.98
CA GLU A 334 7.23 -18.16 5.21
C GLU A 334 7.68 -18.01 6.67
N PHE A 335 8.38 -19.03 7.16
CA PHE A 335 8.93 -19.05 8.51
C PHE A 335 10.44 -19.06 8.40
N VAL A 336 11.09 -18.08 9.01
CA VAL A 336 12.53 -17.90 8.95
C VAL A 336 13.11 -18.10 10.33
N ASP A 337 14.01 -19.10 10.48
CA ASP A 337 14.80 -19.25 11.70
C ASP A 337 15.78 -18.07 11.77
N ILE A 338 15.34 -17.05 12.50
CA ILE A 338 16.08 -15.80 12.56
C ILE A 338 17.31 -15.91 13.46
N ARG A 339 17.30 -16.80 14.46
CA ARG A 339 18.45 -16.99 15.36
C ARG A 339 19.67 -17.44 14.55
N LYS A 340 19.49 -18.34 13.59
CA LYS A 340 20.58 -18.79 12.71
C LYS A 340 21.11 -17.63 11.85
N LYS A 341 20.22 -16.88 11.21
CA LYS A 341 20.63 -15.69 10.42
C LYS A 341 21.32 -14.63 11.26
N MET A 342 20.83 -14.37 12.47
CA MET A 342 21.44 -13.43 13.38
C MET A 342 22.81 -13.89 13.87
N TYR A 343 22.99 -15.18 14.09
CA TYR A 343 24.29 -15.75 14.48
C TYR A 343 25.32 -15.60 13.35
N GLU A 344 24.88 -15.82 12.11
CA GLU A 344 25.71 -15.59 10.91
C GLU A 344 26.07 -14.10 10.72
N TYR A 345 25.14 -13.18 11.07
CA TYR A 345 25.36 -11.73 10.97
C TYR A 345 26.24 -11.18 12.12
N SER A 346 25.93 -11.55 13.36
CA SER A 346 26.69 -11.14 14.55
C SER A 346 26.59 -12.16 15.69
N GLU A 347 27.58 -13.06 15.76
CA GLU A 347 27.70 -14.05 16.84
C GLU A 347 27.80 -13.38 18.21
N SER A 348 28.61 -12.33 18.34
CA SER A 348 28.82 -11.60 19.61
C SER A 348 27.53 -10.99 20.14
N PHE A 349 26.66 -10.46 19.29
CA PHE A 349 25.36 -9.93 19.70
C PHE A 349 24.45 -11.02 20.26
N VAL A 350 24.34 -12.17 19.55
CA VAL A 350 23.49 -13.27 19.99
C VAL A 350 23.97 -13.82 21.33
N GLN A 351 25.28 -13.95 21.55
CA GLN A 351 25.87 -14.35 22.81
C GLN A 351 25.57 -13.33 23.91
N THR A 352 25.80 -12.04 23.65
CA THR A 352 25.56 -10.95 24.60
C THR A 352 24.09 -10.95 25.07
N VAL A 353 23.13 -11.05 24.16
CA VAL A 353 21.69 -11.05 24.52
C VAL A 353 21.29 -12.33 25.25
N THR A 354 21.92 -13.48 24.89
CA THR A 354 21.61 -14.77 25.52
C THR A 354 22.19 -14.88 26.92
N ASP A 355 23.42 -14.38 27.14
CA ASP A 355 24.16 -14.49 28.40
C ASP A 355 23.72 -13.47 29.45
N ARG A 356 23.13 -12.34 29.03
CA ARG A 356 22.67 -11.33 29.97
C ARG A 356 21.43 -11.78 30.72
N GLN A 357 21.65 -12.24 31.96
CA GLN A 357 20.57 -12.50 32.92
C GLN A 357 19.88 -11.21 33.42
N GLU A 358 20.44 -10.05 33.14
CA GLU A 358 20.02 -8.74 33.68
C GLU A 358 18.91 -8.06 32.87
N ASN A 359 18.75 -8.40 31.60
CA ASN A 359 17.67 -7.86 30.76
C ASN A 359 16.35 -8.62 31.03
N ARG A 360 15.80 -8.46 32.24
CA ARG A 360 14.47 -8.97 32.60
C ARG A 360 13.46 -7.84 32.52
N LEU A 361 12.66 -7.82 31.46
CA LEU A 361 11.39 -7.11 31.52
C LEU A 361 10.41 -7.94 32.35
N TYR A 362 9.87 -7.32 33.38
CA TYR A 362 8.70 -7.74 34.17
C TYR A 362 8.81 -9.06 34.93
N SER A 363 8.79 -10.19 34.32
CA SER A 363 8.81 -11.51 34.99
C SER A 363 9.52 -12.57 34.15
N GLY A 364 10.08 -12.22 33.02
CA GLY A 364 10.68 -13.13 32.07
C GLY A 364 12.00 -12.63 31.51
N LYS A 365 12.75 -13.52 30.88
CA LYS A 365 13.90 -13.15 30.05
C LYS A 365 13.42 -12.38 28.84
N PHE A 366 14.08 -11.27 28.49
CA PHE A 366 13.98 -10.72 27.14
C PHE A 366 14.28 -11.84 26.14
N THR A 367 13.37 -12.05 25.22
CA THR A 367 13.66 -12.93 24.13
C THR A 367 14.37 -12.14 23.05
N LEU A 368 15.31 -12.75 22.36
CA LEU A 368 16.03 -12.17 21.22
C LEU A 368 15.05 -11.59 20.18
N THR A 369 13.83 -12.13 20.15
CA THR A 369 12.74 -11.77 19.21
C THR A 369 12.40 -10.29 19.20
N ILE A 370 12.55 -9.54 20.30
CA ILE A 370 12.22 -8.11 20.34
C ILE A 370 13.16 -7.26 19.47
N TYR A 371 14.40 -7.70 19.28
CA TYR A 371 15.39 -6.98 18.50
C TYR A 371 15.34 -7.31 17.00
N PHE A 372 14.67 -8.38 16.58
CA PHE A 372 14.69 -8.83 15.18
C PHE A 372 14.24 -7.76 14.19
N ARG A 373 13.32 -6.87 14.61
CA ARG A 373 12.84 -5.75 13.77
C ARG A 373 13.95 -4.78 13.35
N LEU A 374 15.00 -4.64 14.15
CA LEU A 374 16.14 -3.75 13.86
C LEU A 374 17.06 -4.28 12.74
N PHE A 375 16.96 -5.57 12.42
CA PHE A 375 17.81 -6.24 11.45
C PHE A 375 17.10 -6.61 10.14
N ILE A 376 15.81 -6.29 10.01
CA ILE A 376 15.03 -6.66 8.80
C ILE A 376 15.69 -6.11 7.54
N ALA A 377 16.18 -4.87 7.56
CA ALA A 377 16.79 -4.24 6.41
C ALA A 377 18.04 -4.99 5.92
N GLU A 378 18.88 -5.48 6.84
CA GLU A 378 20.12 -6.19 6.52
C GLU A 378 19.88 -7.65 6.15
N LEU A 379 18.92 -8.31 6.82
CA LEU A 379 18.63 -9.72 6.63
C LEU A 379 17.79 -10.01 5.37
N PHE A 380 17.14 -8.98 4.82
CA PHE A 380 16.29 -9.07 3.62
C PHE A 380 16.66 -7.94 2.63
N PRO A 381 17.87 -7.99 2.05
CA PRO A 381 18.40 -6.92 1.19
C PRO A 381 17.62 -6.73 -0.11
N GLU A 382 16.81 -7.71 -0.52
CA GLU A 382 15.95 -7.65 -1.69
C GLU A 382 14.72 -6.75 -1.51
N LEU A 383 14.38 -6.36 -0.26
CA LEU A 383 13.21 -5.55 0.05
C LEU A 383 13.60 -4.08 0.28
N ASN A 384 12.80 -3.16 -0.26
CA ASN A 384 13.01 -1.72 -0.11
C ASN A 384 12.08 -1.09 0.93
N LYS A 385 10.93 -1.73 1.20
CA LYS A 385 9.91 -1.26 2.12
C LYS A 385 9.21 -2.47 2.76
N ALA A 386 8.82 -2.36 4.02
CA ALA A 386 8.10 -3.42 4.72
C ALA A 386 7.17 -2.85 5.81
N VAL A 387 6.22 -3.68 6.25
CA VAL A 387 5.45 -3.44 7.50
C VAL A 387 5.91 -4.47 8.52
N TYR A 388 6.26 -4.01 9.72
CA TYR A 388 6.47 -4.87 10.89
C TYR A 388 5.27 -4.73 11.83
N ILE A 389 4.78 -5.85 12.36
CA ILE A 389 3.64 -5.88 13.28
C ILE A 389 3.93 -6.87 14.42
N ASP A 390 3.71 -6.46 15.66
CA ASP A 390 3.77 -7.36 16.82
C ASP A 390 2.62 -8.38 16.77
N SER A 391 2.89 -9.59 17.23
CA SER A 391 1.96 -10.72 17.10
C SER A 391 0.74 -10.67 18.03
N ASP A 392 0.75 -9.79 19.02
CA ASP A 392 -0.35 -9.54 19.96
C ASP A 392 -1.29 -8.42 19.50
N THR A 393 -1.57 -8.43 18.20
CA THR A 393 -2.42 -7.43 17.52
C THR A 393 -3.64 -8.06 16.87
N VAL A 394 -4.62 -7.24 16.55
CA VAL A 394 -5.76 -7.56 15.68
C VAL A 394 -5.86 -6.51 14.59
N ILE A 395 -5.95 -6.94 13.35
CA ILE A 395 -5.98 -6.09 12.16
C ILE A 395 -7.42 -5.99 11.67
N ASN A 396 -7.96 -4.77 11.56
CA ASN A 396 -9.34 -4.49 11.18
C ASN A 396 -9.46 -3.68 9.89
N ASP A 397 -8.35 -3.46 9.20
CA ASP A 397 -8.34 -2.82 7.87
C ASP A 397 -7.20 -3.43 7.03
N ASP A 398 -7.23 -3.19 5.72
CA ASP A 398 -6.24 -3.72 4.82
C ASP A 398 -4.84 -3.10 5.07
N ILE A 399 -3.85 -3.95 5.32
CA ILE A 399 -2.44 -3.55 5.52
C ILE A 399 -1.85 -2.89 4.26
N ALA A 400 -2.41 -3.14 3.08
CA ALA A 400 -2.02 -2.43 1.86
C ALA A 400 -2.17 -0.91 2.00
N LYS A 401 -3.17 -0.44 2.73
CA LYS A 401 -3.38 0.99 3.01
C LYS A 401 -2.25 1.57 3.88
N LEU A 402 -1.80 0.81 4.89
CA LEU A 402 -0.65 1.22 5.69
C LEU A 402 0.64 1.21 4.84
N TYR A 403 0.83 0.14 4.06
CA TYR A 403 2.00 0.01 3.19
C TYR A 403 2.08 1.12 2.13
N SER A 404 0.93 1.62 1.63
CA SER A 404 0.86 2.67 0.62
C SER A 404 1.19 4.07 1.15
N VAL A 405 1.20 4.29 2.47
CA VAL A 405 1.54 5.59 3.06
C VAL A 405 2.93 6.02 2.60
N ASP A 406 3.01 7.24 2.06
CA ASP A 406 4.29 7.85 1.68
C ASP A 406 4.91 8.50 2.92
N ILE A 407 5.98 7.90 3.42
CA ILE A 407 6.73 8.43 4.58
C ILE A 407 7.94 9.28 4.15
N GLY A 408 8.05 9.59 2.86
CA GLY A 408 9.14 10.41 2.31
C GLY A 408 10.52 9.82 2.62
N ASP A 409 11.40 10.67 3.16
CA ASP A 409 12.76 10.31 3.55
C ASP A 409 12.88 9.73 4.98
N ALA A 410 11.77 9.56 5.71
CA ALA A 410 11.79 8.95 7.03
C ALA A 410 12.22 7.47 6.97
N MET A 411 12.92 7.00 8.01
CA MET A 411 13.27 5.58 8.16
C MET A 411 12.05 4.76 8.59
N PHE A 412 11.22 5.33 9.47
CA PHE A 412 10.05 4.65 10.02
C PHE A 412 8.81 5.53 9.94
N GLY A 413 7.67 4.90 9.62
CA GLY A 413 6.35 5.39 9.96
C GLY A 413 5.87 4.66 11.22
N ALA A 414 5.47 5.39 12.27
CA ALA A 414 5.04 4.80 13.54
C ALA A 414 3.99 5.67 14.25
N VAL A 415 3.24 5.06 15.17
CA VAL A 415 2.22 5.76 15.97
C VAL A 415 2.80 6.13 17.33
N ARG A 416 2.48 7.34 17.81
CA ARG A 416 2.90 7.82 19.13
C ARG A 416 2.42 6.91 20.26
N ASP A 417 3.28 6.60 21.21
CA ASP A 417 2.93 5.87 22.42
C ASP A 417 2.27 6.81 23.45
N THR A 418 0.96 6.96 23.29
CA THR A 418 0.20 7.90 24.13
C THR A 418 0.10 7.47 25.60
N PHE A 419 0.31 6.18 25.92
CA PHE A 419 0.36 5.72 27.30
C PHE A 419 1.66 6.18 27.97
N ALA A 420 2.80 5.91 27.33
CA ALA A 420 4.10 6.32 27.85
C ALA A 420 4.21 7.85 27.97
N GLY A 421 3.77 8.60 26.95
CA GLY A 421 3.82 10.06 26.95
C GLY A 421 2.90 10.74 27.98
N LYS A 422 1.78 10.10 28.38
CA LYS A 422 0.85 10.64 29.38
C LYS A 422 1.20 10.24 30.82
N ASN A 423 1.91 9.15 31.03
CA ASN A 423 2.34 8.72 32.35
C ASN A 423 3.50 9.60 32.82
N THR A 424 3.37 10.27 33.96
CA THR A 424 4.35 11.27 34.43
C THR A 424 5.74 10.68 34.65
N ILE A 425 5.85 9.45 35.15
CA ILE A 425 7.13 8.76 35.38
C ILE A 425 7.79 8.38 34.07
N LEU A 426 7.01 7.78 33.16
CA LEU A 426 7.52 7.40 31.84
C LEU A 426 7.85 8.63 30.98
N ALA A 427 7.07 9.70 31.07
CA ALA A 427 7.37 10.96 30.40
C ALA A 427 8.71 11.56 30.88
N HIS A 428 8.97 11.55 32.20
CA HIS A 428 10.24 11.94 32.76
C HIS A 428 11.39 11.04 32.27
N TYR A 429 11.17 9.74 32.22
CA TYR A 429 12.13 8.79 31.65
C TYR A 429 12.42 9.08 30.16
N ILE A 430 11.39 9.29 29.34
CA ILE A 430 11.54 9.58 27.90
C ILE A 430 12.40 10.84 27.71
N GLU A 431 12.10 11.92 28.43
CA GLU A 431 12.79 13.19 28.27
C GLU A 431 14.24 13.15 28.77
N ASN A 432 14.52 12.47 29.89
CA ASN A 432 15.85 12.48 30.52
C ASN A 432 16.73 11.29 30.12
N VAL A 433 16.18 10.15 29.73
CA VAL A 433 16.95 8.96 29.39
C VAL A 433 17.00 8.74 27.87
N VAL A 434 15.83 8.73 27.20
CA VAL A 434 15.80 8.56 25.74
C VAL A 434 16.25 9.85 25.04
N GLY A 435 15.94 11.01 25.61
CA GLY A 435 16.42 12.31 25.13
C GLY A 435 15.57 12.93 24.04
N ILE A 436 14.27 12.63 24.02
CA ILE A 436 13.30 13.20 23.08
C ILE A 436 12.08 13.76 23.79
N GLU A 437 11.30 14.57 23.12
CA GLU A 437 10.04 15.06 23.63
C GLU A 437 9.03 13.91 23.85
N ARG A 438 8.34 13.90 25.00
CA ARG A 438 7.41 12.82 25.39
C ARG A 438 6.29 12.56 24.37
N ASN A 439 5.88 13.59 23.64
CA ASN A 439 4.83 13.52 22.63
C ASN A 439 5.35 13.05 21.25
N GLU A 440 6.65 12.86 21.10
CA GLU A 440 7.30 12.32 19.89
C GLU A 440 7.69 10.85 20.04
N TYR A 441 7.63 10.31 21.26
CA TYR A 441 7.92 8.91 21.53
C TYR A 441 6.92 7.99 20.87
N VAL A 442 7.39 7.09 20.00
CA VAL A 442 6.54 6.16 19.22
C VAL A 442 6.60 4.76 19.78
N ASN A 443 5.52 4.00 19.56
CA ASN A 443 5.45 2.58 19.86
C ASN A 443 6.04 1.76 18.70
N SER A 444 6.94 0.80 19.02
CA SER A 444 7.65 -0.04 18.05
C SER A 444 6.87 -1.25 17.55
N GLY A 445 5.66 -1.50 18.05
CA GLY A 445 4.89 -2.70 17.71
C GLY A 445 4.20 -2.68 16.35
N VAL A 446 4.10 -1.50 15.71
CA VAL A 446 3.65 -1.33 14.32
C VAL A 446 4.54 -0.31 13.64
N LEU A 447 5.31 -0.77 12.65
CA LEU A 447 6.27 0.05 11.93
C LEU A 447 6.08 -0.09 10.42
N LEU A 448 5.96 1.02 9.73
CA LEU A 448 6.16 1.10 8.29
C LEU A 448 7.63 1.45 8.05
N MET A 449 8.37 0.59 7.38
CA MET A 449 9.83 0.64 7.32
C MET A 449 10.31 1.01 5.90
N ASN A 450 11.12 2.05 5.78
CA ASN A 450 11.90 2.36 4.58
C ASN A 450 13.26 1.65 4.70
N LEU A 451 13.32 0.41 4.21
CA LEU A 451 14.49 -0.45 4.38
C LEU A 451 15.73 0.08 3.66
N ASP A 452 15.55 0.82 2.56
CA ASP A 452 16.67 1.47 1.87
C ASP A 452 17.32 2.56 2.72
N LYS A 453 16.51 3.40 3.37
CA LYS A 453 17.04 4.44 4.27
C LYS A 453 17.65 3.84 5.52
N ILE A 454 17.08 2.80 6.07
CA ILE A 454 17.60 2.07 7.23
C ILE A 454 19.00 1.51 6.92
N ARG A 455 19.18 0.88 5.73
CA ARG A 455 20.48 0.37 5.27
C ARG A 455 21.49 1.52 5.05
N GLN A 456 21.08 2.57 4.36
CA GLN A 456 21.94 3.75 4.11
C GLN A 456 22.42 4.38 5.42
N ALA A 457 21.60 4.35 6.47
CA ALA A 457 21.94 4.86 7.79
C ALA A 457 22.73 3.86 8.65
N HIS A 458 23.02 2.65 8.16
CA HIS A 458 23.70 1.58 8.89
C HIS A 458 23.09 1.35 10.29
N LEU A 459 21.75 1.32 10.37
CA LEU A 459 21.04 1.32 11.66
C LEU A 459 21.41 0.11 12.53
N ALA A 460 21.50 -1.08 11.95
CA ALA A 460 21.85 -2.31 12.66
C ALA A 460 23.26 -2.24 13.25
N ASP A 461 24.25 -1.76 12.49
CA ASP A 461 25.64 -1.64 12.96
C ASP A 461 25.76 -0.59 14.06
N ARG A 462 25.08 0.56 13.91
CA ARG A 462 24.99 1.60 14.95
C ARG A 462 24.36 1.07 16.23
N PHE A 463 23.29 0.30 16.12
CA PHE A 463 22.65 -0.35 17.27
C PHE A 463 23.61 -1.32 17.96
N LEU A 464 24.30 -2.20 17.20
CA LEU A 464 25.27 -3.15 17.74
C LEU A 464 26.42 -2.45 18.46
N LYS A 465 26.94 -1.38 17.89
CA LYS A 465 28.01 -0.56 18.48
C LYS A 465 27.56 0.06 19.80
N LEU A 466 26.40 0.73 19.81
CA LEU A 466 25.84 1.32 21.03
C LEU A 466 25.60 0.27 22.11
N MET A 467 25.09 -0.90 21.74
CA MET A 467 24.84 -1.98 22.69
C MET A 467 26.15 -2.55 23.26
N ALA A 468 27.20 -2.64 22.45
CA ALA A 468 28.50 -3.17 22.87
C ALA A 468 29.26 -2.18 23.79
N GLU A 469 29.21 -0.89 23.47
CA GLU A 469 29.99 0.14 24.16
C GLU A 469 29.34 0.64 25.45
N TYR A 470 28.03 0.94 25.44
CA TYR A 470 27.38 1.70 26.50
C TYR A 470 26.45 0.88 27.40
N HIS A 471 25.91 -0.24 26.89
CA HIS A 471 25.04 -1.12 27.69
C HIS A 471 23.91 -0.39 28.42
N PHE A 472 23.22 0.51 27.74
CA PHE A 472 22.15 1.32 28.33
C PHE A 472 21.16 0.50 29.15
N ASP A 473 20.81 0.97 30.34
CA ASP A 473 19.67 0.45 31.08
C ASP A 473 18.38 1.04 30.47
N SER A 474 17.44 0.19 30.10
CA SER A 474 16.26 0.55 29.34
C SER A 474 15.03 -0.20 29.82
N VAL A 475 13.88 0.47 29.79
CA VAL A 475 12.58 -0.16 30.15
C VAL A 475 11.83 -0.73 28.95
N ALA A 476 12.17 -0.30 27.73
CA ALA A 476 11.61 -0.78 26.47
C ALA A 476 12.72 -0.84 25.39
N PRO A 477 13.63 -1.83 25.45
CA PRO A 477 14.92 -1.77 24.77
C PRO A 477 14.87 -1.49 23.28
N ASP A 478 14.11 -2.27 22.49
CA ASP A 478 13.99 -2.05 21.05
C ASP A 478 13.31 -0.71 20.71
N GLN A 479 12.27 -0.36 21.47
CA GLN A 479 11.54 0.90 21.32
C GLN A 479 12.41 2.11 21.69
N ASP A 480 13.16 2.04 22.79
CA ASP A 480 14.04 3.13 23.23
C ASP A 480 15.16 3.38 22.22
N TYR A 481 15.80 2.31 21.69
CA TYR A 481 16.82 2.44 20.64
C TYR A 481 16.26 3.09 19.37
N ILE A 482 15.08 2.66 18.87
CA ILE A 482 14.45 3.27 17.69
C ILE A 482 14.18 4.76 17.95
N ASN A 483 13.58 5.09 19.09
CA ASN A 483 13.23 6.46 19.43
C ASN A 483 14.48 7.34 19.62
N ALA A 484 15.53 6.86 20.30
CA ALA A 484 16.75 7.62 20.48
C ALA A 484 17.54 7.81 19.18
N MET A 485 17.72 6.75 18.40
CA MET A 485 18.56 6.78 17.20
C MET A 485 17.90 7.43 15.98
N CYS A 486 16.56 7.41 15.90
CA CYS A 486 15.80 7.77 14.70
C CYS A 486 14.79 8.90 14.92
N ALA A 487 14.79 9.60 16.06
CA ALA A 487 13.79 10.61 16.44
C ALA A 487 13.42 11.60 15.32
N LYS A 488 14.41 12.08 14.55
CA LYS A 488 14.22 13.05 13.46
C LYS A 488 13.80 12.41 12.12
N GLU A 489 13.75 11.08 12.07
CA GLU A 489 13.51 10.30 10.86
C GLU A 489 12.31 9.37 11.04
N ILE A 490 11.35 9.79 11.88
CA ILE A 490 10.08 9.12 12.13
C ILE A 490 8.94 9.94 11.54
N TYR A 491 8.17 9.31 10.67
CA TYR A 491 6.89 9.84 10.18
C TYR A 491 5.77 9.39 11.14
N PHE A 492 4.97 10.32 11.64
CA PHE A 492 3.88 9.99 12.55
C PHE A 492 2.65 9.52 11.78
N LEU A 493 2.35 8.23 11.92
CA LEU A 493 1.14 7.61 11.35
C LEU A 493 -0.12 8.01 12.11
N ASP A 494 -1.28 7.87 11.46
CA ASP A 494 -2.58 8.02 12.10
C ASP A 494 -2.73 7.02 13.26
N LYS A 495 -3.23 7.52 14.39
CA LYS A 495 -3.40 6.74 15.65
C LYS A 495 -4.23 5.45 15.48
N GLU A 496 -5.09 5.38 14.48
CA GLU A 496 -5.92 4.22 14.16
C GLU A 496 -5.09 2.98 13.76
N TRP A 497 -3.84 3.17 13.32
CA TRP A 497 -2.93 2.09 12.91
C TRP A 497 -2.16 1.43 14.07
N ASN A 498 -2.30 1.90 15.30
CA ASN A 498 -1.73 1.23 16.47
C ASN A 498 -2.52 1.65 17.72
N VAL A 499 -3.76 1.18 17.82
CA VAL A 499 -4.64 1.49 18.95
C VAL A 499 -4.27 0.60 20.13
N MET A 500 -3.75 1.21 21.18
CA MET A 500 -3.36 0.53 22.41
C MET A 500 -4.47 0.63 23.45
N PRO A 501 -5.15 -0.49 23.84
CA PRO A 501 -6.31 -0.49 24.72
C PRO A 501 -5.93 -0.32 26.20
N ASN A 502 -5.38 0.82 26.55
CA ASN A 502 -5.01 1.14 27.93
C ASN A 502 -6.19 1.74 28.70
N LYS A 503 -6.32 1.38 29.99
CA LYS A 503 -7.35 1.96 30.87
C LYS A 503 -7.20 3.49 30.97
N GLY A 504 -8.27 4.22 30.65
CA GLY A 504 -8.26 5.69 30.60
C GLY A 504 -7.72 6.29 29.30
N GLY A 505 -7.40 5.48 28.31
CA GLY A 505 -7.04 5.91 26.97
C GLY A 505 -8.23 6.48 26.17
N GLU A 506 -7.94 7.15 25.07
CA GLU A 506 -8.97 7.62 24.14
C GLU A 506 -9.61 6.41 23.41
N TYR A 507 -10.92 6.34 23.39
CA TYR A 507 -11.64 5.32 22.62
C TYR A 507 -11.70 5.71 21.13
N ILE A 508 -11.16 4.87 20.26
CA ILE A 508 -11.19 5.05 18.80
C ILE A 508 -12.29 4.18 18.21
N VAL A 509 -13.27 4.81 17.58
CA VAL A 509 -14.50 4.14 17.11
C VAL A 509 -14.23 3.12 15.99
N ARG A 510 -13.25 3.38 15.15
CA ARG A 510 -12.87 2.51 14.01
C ARG A 510 -11.36 2.25 14.02
N PRO A 511 -10.88 1.39 14.93
CA PRO A 511 -9.46 1.04 14.96
C PRO A 511 -9.09 0.22 13.72
N LYS A 512 -8.06 0.64 12.99
CA LYS A 512 -7.53 -0.11 11.84
C LYS A 512 -6.64 -1.27 12.30
N LEU A 513 -5.91 -1.05 13.40
CA LEU A 513 -5.11 -2.08 14.05
C LEU A 513 -5.15 -1.85 15.57
N ILE A 514 -5.46 -2.89 16.32
CA ILE A 514 -5.48 -2.91 17.78
C ILE A 514 -4.26 -3.68 18.26
N HIS A 515 -3.47 -3.08 19.15
CA HIS A 515 -2.28 -3.68 19.72
C HIS A 515 -2.45 -3.86 21.24
N TYR A 516 -2.65 -5.08 21.67
CA TYR A 516 -2.78 -5.42 23.09
C TYR A 516 -1.42 -5.46 23.77
N ASN A 517 -0.75 -4.30 23.80
CA ASN A 517 0.57 -4.17 24.43
C ASN A 517 0.48 -4.28 25.97
N LEU A 518 1.61 -4.36 26.64
CA LEU A 518 1.76 -4.41 28.10
C LEU A 518 0.95 -5.55 28.75
N PHE A 519 0.11 -5.23 29.76
CA PHE A 519 -0.55 -6.21 30.62
C PHE A 519 -2.01 -6.47 30.29
N ASP A 520 -2.72 -5.50 29.74
CA ASP A 520 -4.15 -5.57 29.45
C ASP A 520 -4.42 -6.47 28.22
N LYS A 521 -4.26 -7.79 28.40
CA LYS A 521 -4.40 -8.81 27.35
C LYS A 521 -5.78 -9.47 27.41
N PRO A 522 -6.54 -9.61 26.30
CA PRO A 522 -7.86 -10.27 26.31
C PRO A 522 -7.81 -11.76 26.69
N TRP A 523 -6.68 -12.42 26.51
CA TRP A 523 -6.47 -13.82 26.95
C TRP A 523 -6.03 -13.96 28.41
N HIS A 524 -5.86 -12.85 29.13
CA HIS A 524 -5.60 -12.81 30.58
C HIS A 524 -6.81 -12.23 31.33
N TYR A 525 -7.43 -11.18 30.79
CA TYR A 525 -8.47 -10.41 31.47
C TYR A 525 -9.77 -10.39 30.69
N SER A 526 -10.88 -10.16 31.39
CA SER A 526 -12.15 -9.73 30.84
C SER A 526 -12.30 -8.22 30.91
N GLU A 527 -13.20 -7.66 30.08
CA GLU A 527 -13.51 -6.23 30.03
C GLU A 527 -12.32 -5.37 29.58
N ILE A 528 -11.46 -5.94 28.72
CA ILE A 528 -10.43 -5.18 28.02
C ILE A 528 -11.08 -4.44 26.85
N PRO A 529 -10.78 -3.13 26.64
CA PRO A 529 -11.30 -2.42 25.49
C PRO A 529 -10.96 -3.15 24.18
N TYR A 530 -11.94 -3.28 23.30
CA TYR A 530 -11.83 -3.99 22.00
C TYR A 530 -11.59 -5.50 22.10
N GLU A 531 -11.79 -6.16 23.27
CA GLU A 531 -11.57 -7.63 23.38
C GLU A 531 -12.49 -8.44 22.46
N GLU A 532 -13.64 -7.88 22.05
CA GLU A 532 -14.56 -8.50 21.12
C GLU A 532 -13.92 -8.80 19.76
N TYR A 533 -13.07 -7.92 19.24
CA TYR A 533 -12.32 -8.14 18.00
C TYR A 533 -11.35 -9.30 18.13
N PHE A 534 -10.64 -9.42 19.26
CA PHE A 534 -9.72 -10.52 19.50
C PHE A 534 -10.47 -11.86 19.51
N TRP A 535 -11.57 -11.96 20.28
CA TRP A 535 -12.30 -13.20 20.44
C TRP A 535 -13.05 -13.62 19.17
N GLN A 536 -13.48 -12.69 18.35
CA GLN A 536 -14.06 -12.97 17.03
C GLN A 536 -13.09 -13.79 16.18
N TYR A 537 -11.84 -13.34 16.01
CA TYR A 537 -10.84 -14.04 15.20
C TYR A 537 -10.22 -15.24 15.93
N ALA A 538 -10.12 -15.21 17.23
CA ALA A 538 -9.66 -16.32 18.03
C ALA A 538 -10.53 -17.58 17.80
N ALA A 539 -11.85 -17.42 17.67
CA ALA A 539 -12.79 -18.51 17.42
C ALA A 539 -12.47 -19.31 16.14
N GLU A 540 -11.87 -18.65 15.15
CA GLU A 540 -11.54 -19.21 13.84
C GLU A 540 -10.05 -19.53 13.65
N SER A 541 -9.20 -19.21 14.64
CA SER A 541 -7.73 -19.33 14.55
C SER A 541 -7.19 -20.77 14.70
N GLY A 542 -8.04 -21.72 15.13
CA GLY A 542 -7.60 -23.08 15.53
C GLY A 542 -6.97 -23.17 16.92
N PHE A 543 -6.65 -22.03 17.56
CA PHE A 543 -6.06 -21.97 18.90
C PHE A 543 -7.06 -21.57 20.00
N TYR A 544 -8.33 -21.42 19.67
CA TYR A 544 -9.38 -20.98 20.60
C TYR A 544 -9.44 -21.78 21.91
N PRO A 545 -9.40 -23.14 21.91
CA PRO A 545 -9.45 -23.90 23.16
C PRO A 545 -8.27 -23.60 24.09
N LEU A 546 -7.08 -23.36 23.53
CA LEU A 546 -5.88 -23.00 24.27
C LEU A 546 -6.02 -21.60 24.90
N LEU A 547 -6.48 -20.63 24.13
CA LEU A 547 -6.66 -19.25 24.56
C LEU A 547 -7.72 -19.14 25.68
N ILE A 548 -8.84 -19.85 25.55
CA ILE A 548 -9.86 -19.94 26.62
C ILE A 548 -9.30 -20.59 27.87
N LYS A 549 -8.49 -21.64 27.73
CA LYS A 549 -7.83 -22.29 28.86
C LYS A 549 -6.89 -21.33 29.59
N GLN A 550 -6.06 -20.58 28.84
CA GLN A 550 -5.18 -19.55 29.40
C GLN A 550 -5.98 -18.52 30.20
N ARG A 551 -7.07 -17.96 29.62
CA ARG A 551 -7.93 -16.98 30.29
C ARG A 551 -8.52 -17.51 31.60
N LYS A 552 -8.98 -18.76 31.59
CA LYS A 552 -9.53 -19.42 32.80
C LYS A 552 -8.49 -19.67 33.88
N GLN A 553 -7.25 -19.92 33.51
CA GLN A 553 -6.14 -20.21 34.44
C GLN A 553 -5.48 -18.95 34.98
N TYR A 554 -5.74 -17.78 34.37
CA TYR A 554 -5.19 -16.49 34.78
C TYR A 554 -5.96 -15.94 35.98
N GLY A 555 -5.46 -16.26 37.19
CA GLY A 555 -6.14 -16.01 38.45
C GLY A 555 -5.68 -14.71 39.16
N ASP A 556 -6.08 -14.60 40.42
CA ASP A 556 -5.76 -13.41 41.24
C ASP A 556 -4.25 -13.27 41.54
N SER A 557 -3.53 -14.41 41.60
CA SER A 557 -2.07 -14.41 41.81
C SER A 557 -1.33 -13.76 40.64
N GLU A 558 -1.72 -14.14 39.41
CA GLU A 558 -1.13 -13.58 38.16
C GLU A 558 -1.50 -12.11 38.01
N ARG A 559 -2.75 -11.75 38.28
CA ARG A 559 -3.23 -10.36 38.29
C ARG A 559 -2.51 -9.48 39.32
N LYS A 560 -2.18 -10.05 40.49
CA LYS A 560 -1.38 -9.35 41.49
C LYS A 560 0.05 -9.16 41.00
N ALA A 561 0.64 -10.20 40.41
CA ALA A 561 1.98 -10.15 39.83
C ALA A 561 2.09 -9.10 38.73
N ASP A 562 1.11 -8.96 37.83
CA ASP A 562 1.10 -7.92 36.79
C ASP A 562 1.09 -6.51 37.38
N ARG A 563 0.26 -6.28 38.40
CA ARG A 563 0.24 -4.98 39.08
C ARG A 563 1.57 -4.65 39.78
N GLU A 564 2.19 -5.66 40.38
CA GLU A 564 3.52 -5.51 41.00
C GLU A 564 4.60 -5.27 39.95
N ASN A 565 4.52 -5.96 38.81
CA ASN A 565 5.44 -5.79 37.69
C ASN A 565 5.33 -4.39 37.06
N LEU A 566 4.11 -3.86 36.90
CA LEU A 566 3.92 -2.47 36.45
C LEU A 566 4.55 -1.46 37.43
N LYS A 567 4.36 -1.67 38.75
CA LYS A 567 5.01 -0.82 39.76
C LYS A 567 6.53 -0.90 39.70
N LYS A 568 7.08 -2.11 39.52
CA LYS A 568 8.54 -2.30 39.39
C LYS A 568 9.07 -1.63 38.11
N LEU A 569 8.33 -1.68 37.00
CA LEU A 569 8.69 -0.97 35.78
C LEU A 569 8.80 0.54 36.02
N LEU A 570 7.74 1.13 36.59
CA LEU A 570 7.69 2.56 36.83
C LEU A 570 8.80 2.98 37.80
N ALA A 571 9.02 2.22 38.88
CA ALA A 571 10.13 2.48 39.80
C ALA A 571 11.51 2.35 39.12
N ARG A 572 11.67 1.38 38.21
CA ARG A 572 12.90 1.24 37.43
C ARG A 572 13.11 2.43 36.50
N ALA A 573 12.04 2.85 35.79
CA ALA A 573 12.09 4.01 34.89
C ALA A 573 12.53 5.28 35.65
N GLU A 574 11.96 5.52 36.84
CA GLU A 574 12.31 6.63 37.71
C GLU A 574 13.78 6.53 38.19
N ASN A 575 14.21 5.35 38.67
CA ASN A 575 15.59 5.14 39.10
C ASN A 575 16.62 5.33 37.98
N ILE A 576 16.32 4.93 36.76
CA ILE A 576 17.20 5.16 35.60
C ILE A 576 17.24 6.66 35.27
N ALA A 577 16.06 7.32 35.26
CA ALA A 577 15.98 8.75 34.93
C ALA A 577 16.75 9.63 35.93
N ASP A 578 16.69 9.31 37.22
CA ASP A 578 17.33 10.06 38.30
C ASP A 578 18.75 9.58 38.64
N GLY A 579 19.15 8.41 38.10
CA GLY A 579 20.46 7.81 38.36
C GLY A 579 21.59 8.44 37.53
N ASP A 580 22.85 8.15 37.97
CA ASP A 580 24.10 8.63 37.34
C ASP A 580 24.60 7.72 36.21
N GLY A 581 23.82 6.71 35.80
CA GLY A 581 24.15 5.79 34.68
C GLY A 581 24.19 6.51 33.33
N VAL A 582 24.96 5.98 32.39
CA VAL A 582 25.01 6.50 31.01
C VAL A 582 23.66 6.32 30.33
N LYS A 583 23.12 7.41 29.77
CA LYS A 583 21.79 7.48 29.15
C LYS A 583 21.90 7.67 27.64
N PHE A 584 20.85 7.32 26.89
CA PHE A 584 20.80 7.60 25.45
C PHE A 584 20.96 9.10 25.16
N SER A 585 20.35 9.96 25.97
CA SER A 585 20.46 11.42 25.87
C SER A 585 21.90 11.94 25.97
N ASP A 586 22.77 11.28 26.74
CA ASP A 586 24.16 11.67 26.89
C ASP A 586 25.01 11.36 25.66
N VAL A 587 24.66 10.28 24.93
CA VAL A 587 25.47 9.74 23.84
C VAL A 587 24.89 10.10 22.49
N VAL A 588 23.60 9.80 22.24
CA VAL A 588 22.95 9.99 20.94
C VAL A 588 22.50 11.45 20.77
N GLY A 589 21.98 12.09 21.84
CA GLY A 589 21.50 13.46 21.81
C GLY A 589 22.58 14.52 21.66
N SER A 590 23.82 14.23 22.11
CA SER A 590 24.96 15.17 22.07
C SER A 590 25.56 15.39 20.67
N GLY A 591 25.10 14.66 19.64
CA GLY A 591 25.68 14.71 18.30
C GLY A 591 27.06 14.04 18.20
N SER A 592 27.61 13.50 19.30
CA SER A 592 28.88 12.76 19.30
C SER A 592 28.84 11.45 18.55
N PHE A 593 27.64 11.01 18.18
CA PHE A 593 27.36 9.79 17.40
C PHE A 593 26.86 10.11 15.98
N ALA A 594 27.13 11.32 15.46
CA ALA A 594 26.84 11.66 14.06
C ALA A 594 27.69 10.77 13.13
N GLY A 595 27.01 10.15 12.16
CA GLY A 595 27.54 9.07 11.32
C GLY A 595 28.72 9.36 10.40
N ASP A 596 29.48 10.45 10.60
CA ASP A 596 30.57 10.82 9.69
C ASP A 596 31.93 10.18 10.03
N ASN A 597 32.07 9.50 11.19
CA ASN A 597 33.33 8.87 11.59
C ASN A 597 33.33 7.33 11.54
N ILE A 598 32.26 6.68 11.04
CA ILE A 598 32.17 5.21 11.02
C ILE A 598 32.90 4.59 9.82
N LEU A 599 33.18 5.37 8.77
CA LEU A 599 33.83 4.86 7.53
C LEU A 599 35.36 4.87 7.55
N GLU A 600 36.01 5.39 8.60
CA GLU A 600 37.47 5.42 8.68
C GLU A 600 38.12 4.26 9.49
N GLU A 601 37.31 3.38 10.12
CA GLU A 601 37.84 2.27 10.96
C GLU A 601 37.31 0.87 10.60
N ILE A 602 36.74 0.65 9.38
CA ILE A 602 36.43 -0.72 8.91
C ILE A 602 37.33 -1.08 7.73
#